data_3fad674bedeccc89202cebc735e5ec8b
#
_entry.id   3fad674bedeccc89202cebc735e5ec8b
#
_cell.length_a   1.000
_cell.length_b   1.000
_cell.length_c   1.000
_cell.angle_alpha   90.00
_cell.angle_beta   90.00
_cell.angle_gamma   90.00
#
_symmetry.space_group_name_H-M   'P 1'
#
loop_
_entity.id
_entity.type
_entity.pdbx_description
1 polymer ?
#
loop_
_entity_poly.entity_id
_entity_poly.type
_entity_poly.pdbx_seq_one_letter_code
_entity_poly.pdbx_strand_id
1 'polypeptide(L)'
;MEQVKKIVLSNGVRIVLERIPYVRSASVGLWIEVGSRNEVASENGLSHFIEHMFFKGTRTKNAFQLSNEMNFIGGNVNAFTTQENICLSAKVVDEHLSRAIDLLAEIYLESLFDEEEIQRERNVVLEEVKMYNDTPDELVVDSFMGHLFADHPLGRPILGPPSNIEKFTRDDIRAYLQREFAPDRLVVSIAGNFDLRRVEPQLRRVFEPIKPNGWERNPITHPTASYSSYNEDRNLEQVHFCMGTDGPKRTSADRIAFGVMDTILGGGTSSRIFQEVREKRGLAYSIGSFDMSFKDSGCFVITGGASPSSIQEVVGLCLDEVRRLYTEDVTEEDVESARQQIKSAVLLGMENSASRMSRLAEYEIYFGEYMPVDKVIAELNAVTRNDVRQMAEKYLKGRPVTYASIGPASSFRPFAGSLSF
;
A
#
# COMPACT_ATOMS: atom_id res chain seq x y z
N MET A 1 -9.03 21.29 -18.29
CA MET A 1 -9.57 19.92 -18.17
C MET A 1 -8.38 18.96 -18.21
N GLU A 2 -8.30 18.08 -17.25
CA GLU A 2 -7.33 16.98 -17.24
C GLU A 2 -7.58 16.11 -18.47
N GLN A 3 -6.60 16.00 -19.37
CA GLN A 3 -6.70 15.12 -20.53
C GLN A 3 -5.99 13.82 -20.21
N VAL A 4 -6.73 12.87 -19.65
CA VAL A 4 -6.25 11.50 -19.47
C VAL A 4 -6.58 10.69 -20.71
N LYS A 5 -5.56 10.01 -21.26
CA LYS A 5 -5.70 9.11 -22.40
C LYS A 5 -5.45 7.68 -21.93
N LYS A 6 -6.41 6.80 -22.21
CA LYS A 6 -6.28 5.34 -22.00
C LYS A 6 -6.08 4.66 -23.36
N ILE A 7 -5.15 3.71 -23.41
CA ILE A 7 -4.86 2.85 -24.56
C ILE A 7 -4.79 1.41 -24.04
N VAL A 8 -5.47 0.50 -24.72
CA VAL A 8 -5.34 -0.94 -24.46
C VAL A 8 -4.67 -1.56 -25.68
N LEU A 9 -3.53 -2.22 -25.46
CA LEU A 9 -2.80 -2.91 -26.53
C LEU A 9 -3.47 -4.25 -26.86
N SER A 10 -3.14 -4.81 -28.02
CA SER A 10 -3.72 -6.06 -28.51
C SER A 10 -3.45 -7.27 -27.58
N ASN A 11 -2.37 -7.21 -26.79
CA ASN A 11 -1.98 -8.22 -25.82
C ASN A 11 -2.56 -8.00 -24.42
N GLY A 12 -3.38 -6.94 -24.21
CA GLY A 12 -4.01 -6.63 -22.95
C GLY A 12 -3.28 -5.62 -22.06
N VAL A 13 -2.05 -5.22 -22.38
CA VAL A 13 -1.35 -4.14 -21.65
C VAL A 13 -2.18 -2.86 -21.69
N ARG A 14 -2.39 -2.24 -20.53
CA ARG A 14 -3.12 -0.98 -20.38
C ARG A 14 -2.13 0.16 -20.19
N ILE A 15 -2.32 1.25 -20.92
CA ILE A 15 -1.50 2.45 -20.87
C ILE A 15 -2.40 3.61 -20.50
N VAL A 16 -2.07 4.35 -19.46
CA VAL A 16 -2.80 5.54 -18.98
C VAL A 16 -1.86 6.73 -18.90
N LEU A 17 -2.21 7.81 -19.60
CA LEU A 17 -1.33 8.94 -19.84
C LEU A 17 -2.02 10.25 -19.45
N GLU A 18 -1.33 11.10 -18.68
CA GLU A 18 -1.76 12.46 -18.35
C GLU A 18 -0.67 13.47 -18.69
N ARG A 19 -0.93 14.30 -19.69
CA ARG A 19 0.01 15.34 -20.10
C ARG A 19 -0.15 16.60 -19.25
N ILE A 20 0.95 17.05 -18.65
CA ILE A 20 1.03 18.26 -17.81
C ILE A 20 2.09 19.20 -18.40
N PRO A 21 1.72 20.09 -19.35
CA PRO A 21 2.71 20.81 -20.19
C PRO A 21 3.48 21.92 -19.47
N TYR A 22 3.06 22.30 -18.27
CA TYR A 22 3.65 23.41 -17.50
C TYR A 22 4.66 22.98 -16.44
N VAL A 23 4.94 21.67 -16.30
CA VAL A 23 6.00 21.15 -15.43
C VAL A 23 7.22 20.74 -16.25
N ARG A 24 8.41 20.67 -15.59
CA ARG A 24 9.65 20.20 -16.20
C ARG A 24 10.00 18.78 -15.76
N SER A 25 9.02 18.04 -15.25
CA SER A 25 9.17 16.65 -14.83
C SER A 25 8.18 15.74 -15.55
N ALA A 26 8.56 14.47 -15.64
CA ALA A 26 7.66 13.39 -16.03
C ALA A 26 7.91 12.18 -15.13
N SER A 27 6.85 11.48 -14.77
CA SER A 27 6.92 10.23 -14.01
C SER A 27 6.30 9.12 -14.82
N VAL A 28 6.98 7.97 -14.86
CA VAL A 28 6.52 6.74 -15.50
C VAL A 28 6.50 5.62 -14.47
N GLY A 29 5.45 4.80 -14.48
CA GLY A 29 5.30 3.61 -13.64
C GLY A 29 4.89 2.40 -14.47
N LEU A 30 5.56 1.27 -14.24
CA LEU A 30 5.15 -0.05 -14.70
C LEU A 30 4.54 -0.76 -13.49
N TRP A 31 3.23 -0.91 -13.51
CA TRP A 31 2.46 -1.50 -12.41
C TRP A 31 2.01 -2.89 -12.81
N ILE A 32 2.43 -3.86 -12.05
CA ILE A 32 2.06 -5.26 -12.22
C ILE A 32 1.00 -5.58 -11.18
N GLU A 33 -0.19 -6.04 -11.57
CA GLU A 33 -1.26 -6.47 -10.65
C GLU A 33 -0.93 -7.82 -10.01
N VAL A 34 0.21 -7.85 -9.32
CA VAL A 34 0.77 -8.99 -8.61
C VAL A 34 1.51 -8.50 -7.38
N GLY A 35 1.27 -9.11 -6.24
CA GLY A 35 1.96 -8.80 -4.99
C GLY A 35 1.96 -10.02 -4.06
N SER A 36 2.28 -9.82 -2.78
CA SER A 36 2.37 -10.93 -1.81
C SER A 36 1.07 -11.72 -1.66
N ARG A 37 -0.08 -11.12 -2.00
CA ARG A 37 -1.38 -11.80 -2.04
C ARG A 37 -1.45 -12.93 -3.06
N ASN A 38 -0.65 -12.89 -4.14
CA ASN A 38 -0.66 -13.88 -5.21
C ASN A 38 0.22 -15.10 -4.89
N GLU A 39 1.01 -15.01 -3.83
CA GLU A 39 1.95 -16.05 -3.41
C GLU A 39 1.24 -17.19 -2.66
N VAL A 40 1.66 -18.42 -2.93
CA VAL A 40 1.36 -19.54 -2.02
C VAL A 40 2.29 -19.47 -0.79
N ALA A 41 2.01 -20.24 0.25
CA ALA A 41 2.76 -20.13 1.51
C ALA A 41 4.28 -20.34 1.35
N SER A 42 4.70 -21.26 0.46
CA SER A 42 6.12 -21.51 0.17
C SER A 42 6.80 -20.44 -0.70
N GLU A 43 6.02 -19.58 -1.34
CA GLU A 43 6.49 -18.47 -2.18
C GLU A 43 6.46 -17.12 -1.44
N ASN A 44 5.92 -17.09 -0.21
CA ASN A 44 5.77 -15.82 0.50
C ASN A 44 7.13 -15.12 0.67
N GLY A 45 7.19 -13.89 0.20
CA GLY A 45 8.39 -13.05 0.09
C GLY A 45 9.00 -13.02 -1.32
N LEU A 46 8.51 -13.83 -2.27
CA LEU A 46 9.10 -13.94 -3.60
C LEU A 46 8.86 -12.67 -4.46
N SER A 47 7.70 -12.03 -4.34
CA SER A 47 7.40 -10.76 -5.02
C SER A 47 8.38 -9.66 -4.61
N HIS A 48 8.65 -9.54 -3.33
CA HIS A 48 9.62 -8.59 -2.78
C HIS A 48 11.04 -8.96 -3.21
N PHE A 49 11.41 -10.23 -3.16
CA PHE A 49 12.71 -10.68 -3.62
C PHE A 49 12.94 -10.40 -5.11
N ILE A 50 11.92 -10.57 -5.96
CA ILE A 50 11.96 -10.23 -7.38
C ILE A 50 12.17 -8.72 -7.58
N GLU A 51 11.53 -7.88 -6.78
CA GLU A 51 11.73 -6.43 -6.80
C GLU A 51 13.20 -6.07 -6.63
N HIS A 52 13.88 -6.62 -5.63
CA HIS A 52 15.33 -6.45 -5.41
C HIS A 52 16.14 -6.92 -6.61
N MET A 53 15.79 -8.06 -7.16
CA MET A 53 16.50 -8.66 -8.26
C MET A 53 16.37 -7.91 -9.59
N PHE A 54 15.36 -7.08 -9.79
CA PHE A 54 15.21 -6.25 -10.99
C PHE A 54 16.40 -5.31 -11.23
N PHE A 55 17.09 -4.88 -10.19
CA PHE A 55 18.23 -3.98 -10.29
C PHE A 55 19.59 -4.67 -10.34
N LYS A 56 19.63 -6.01 -10.40
CA LYS A 56 20.86 -6.81 -10.33
C LYS A 56 21.44 -7.25 -11.68
N GLY A 57 20.90 -6.72 -12.76
CA GLY A 57 21.43 -6.89 -14.12
C GLY A 57 20.40 -7.35 -15.12
N THR A 58 20.62 -6.93 -16.36
CA THR A 58 19.84 -7.25 -17.54
C THR A 58 20.72 -7.95 -18.57
N ARG A 59 20.15 -8.34 -19.71
CA ARG A 59 20.95 -8.91 -20.81
C ARG A 59 22.02 -7.96 -21.36
N THR A 60 21.85 -6.63 -21.22
CA THR A 60 22.76 -5.64 -21.79
C THR A 60 23.58 -4.88 -20.74
N LYS A 61 23.19 -4.90 -19.49
CA LYS A 61 23.81 -4.14 -18.39
C LYS A 61 23.96 -4.97 -17.14
N ASN A 62 25.11 -4.90 -16.50
CA ASN A 62 25.26 -5.40 -15.13
C ASN A 62 24.69 -4.39 -14.11
N ALA A 63 24.63 -4.75 -12.83
CA ALA A 63 24.08 -3.94 -11.75
C ALA A 63 24.72 -2.53 -11.66
N PHE A 64 26.05 -2.45 -11.81
CA PHE A 64 26.76 -1.18 -11.80
C PHE A 64 26.40 -0.27 -12.99
N GLN A 65 26.25 -0.87 -14.17
CA GLN A 65 25.86 -0.13 -15.37
C GLN A 65 24.40 0.35 -15.28
N LEU A 66 23.51 -0.43 -14.68
CA LEU A 66 22.13 -0.01 -14.37
C LEU A 66 22.13 1.17 -13.40
N SER A 67 22.90 1.09 -12.31
CA SER A 67 23.03 2.20 -11.36
C SER A 67 23.56 3.48 -12.01
N ASN A 68 24.56 3.36 -12.89
CA ASN A 68 25.09 4.52 -13.63
C ASN A 68 24.05 5.11 -14.59
N GLU A 69 23.24 4.26 -15.24
CA GLU A 69 22.15 4.71 -16.12
C GLU A 69 21.08 5.47 -15.32
N MET A 70 20.67 4.91 -14.16
CA MET A 70 19.72 5.56 -13.25
C MET A 70 20.25 6.92 -12.77
N ASN A 71 21.53 6.99 -12.38
CA ASN A 71 22.16 8.25 -12.01
C ASN A 71 22.23 9.25 -13.17
N PHE A 72 22.51 8.78 -14.39
CA PHE A 72 22.61 9.63 -15.58
C PHE A 72 21.28 10.30 -15.94
N ILE A 73 20.17 9.57 -15.87
CA ILE A 73 18.84 10.17 -16.14
C ILE A 73 18.42 11.19 -15.08
N GLY A 74 19.18 11.27 -13.97
CA GLY A 74 19.12 12.35 -13.00
C GLY A 74 17.75 12.47 -12.32
N GLY A 75 17.22 11.35 -11.85
CA GLY A 75 15.92 11.32 -11.21
C GLY A 75 15.87 10.33 -10.06
N ASN A 76 14.67 9.98 -9.66
CA ASN A 76 14.41 8.90 -8.72
C ASN A 76 13.87 7.70 -9.51
N VAL A 77 14.65 6.63 -9.58
CA VAL A 77 14.20 5.30 -10.06
C VAL A 77 14.04 4.42 -8.85
N ASN A 78 12.88 3.84 -8.69
CA ASN A 78 12.56 3.04 -7.51
C ASN A 78 11.58 1.92 -7.87
N ALA A 79 11.48 0.93 -6.99
CA ALA A 79 10.44 -0.07 -7.02
C ALA A 79 9.82 -0.22 -5.63
N PHE A 80 8.65 -0.78 -5.57
CA PHE A 80 8.01 -1.22 -4.32
C PHE A 80 7.04 -2.35 -4.57
N THR A 81 6.87 -3.17 -3.56
CA THR A 81 5.92 -4.28 -3.51
C THR A 81 4.87 -4.02 -2.46
N THR A 82 3.62 -4.25 -2.81
CA THR A 82 2.48 -4.27 -1.89
C THR A 82 1.85 -5.66 -1.86
N GLN A 83 0.78 -5.81 -1.12
CA GLN A 83 0.01 -7.05 -1.14
C GLN A 83 -0.60 -7.35 -2.53
N GLU A 84 -0.92 -6.33 -3.33
CA GLU A 84 -1.64 -6.51 -4.60
C GLU A 84 -0.88 -6.05 -5.85
N ASN A 85 0.22 -5.30 -5.70
CA ASN A 85 0.95 -4.72 -6.83
C ASN A 85 2.46 -4.71 -6.61
N ILE A 86 3.22 -4.87 -7.70
CA ILE A 86 4.62 -4.47 -7.80
C ILE A 86 4.67 -3.27 -8.74
N CYS A 87 5.42 -2.24 -8.38
CA CYS A 87 5.60 -1.05 -9.20
C CYS A 87 7.09 -0.78 -9.43
N LEU A 88 7.48 -0.67 -10.70
CA LEU A 88 8.76 -0.09 -11.11
C LEU A 88 8.49 1.34 -11.60
N SER A 89 9.13 2.34 -11.04
CA SER A 89 8.84 3.73 -11.36
C SER A 89 10.08 4.58 -11.56
N ALA A 90 9.94 5.62 -12.36
CA ALA A 90 10.95 6.67 -12.49
C ALA A 90 10.29 8.05 -12.52
N LYS A 91 10.85 9.00 -11.78
CA LYS A 91 10.54 10.42 -11.88
C LYS A 91 11.78 11.15 -12.38
N VAL A 92 11.69 11.77 -13.54
CA VAL A 92 12.81 12.39 -14.24
C VAL A 92 12.45 13.77 -14.77
N VAL A 93 13.44 14.54 -15.23
CA VAL A 93 13.17 15.71 -16.08
C VAL A 93 12.56 15.26 -17.40
N ASP A 94 11.71 16.09 -17.99
CA ASP A 94 10.89 15.77 -19.17
C ASP A 94 11.73 15.29 -20.39
N GLU A 95 12.95 15.79 -20.58
CA GLU A 95 13.87 15.39 -21.64
C GLU A 95 14.40 13.95 -21.51
N HIS A 96 14.39 13.38 -20.29
CA HIS A 96 14.85 12.01 -20.02
C HIS A 96 13.72 10.97 -19.97
N LEU A 97 12.46 11.34 -20.15
CA LEU A 97 11.34 10.40 -20.07
C LEU A 97 11.48 9.22 -21.05
N SER A 98 11.89 9.47 -22.28
CA SER A 98 12.05 8.39 -23.27
C SER A 98 13.09 7.36 -22.82
N ARG A 99 14.19 7.83 -22.24
CA ARG A 99 15.26 6.97 -21.69
C ARG A 99 14.81 6.22 -20.42
N ALA A 100 14.02 6.87 -19.59
CA ALA A 100 13.42 6.22 -18.42
C ALA A 100 12.45 5.10 -18.81
N ILE A 101 11.62 5.31 -19.84
CA ILE A 101 10.74 4.26 -20.40
C ILE A 101 11.56 3.07 -20.89
N ASP A 102 12.60 3.30 -21.70
CA ASP A 102 13.43 2.21 -22.24
C ASP A 102 14.18 1.48 -21.11
N LEU A 103 14.68 2.19 -20.07
CA LEU A 103 15.35 1.59 -18.91
C LEU A 103 14.41 0.72 -18.08
N LEU A 104 13.23 1.24 -17.71
CA LEU A 104 12.26 0.44 -16.93
C LEU A 104 11.76 -0.78 -17.71
N ALA A 105 11.57 -0.60 -19.02
CA ALA A 105 11.19 -1.71 -19.90
C ALA A 105 12.29 -2.78 -20.00
N GLU A 106 13.56 -2.38 -20.10
CA GLU A 106 14.69 -3.30 -20.09
C GLU A 106 14.77 -4.06 -18.76
N ILE A 107 14.62 -3.36 -17.61
CA ILE A 107 14.57 -3.98 -16.29
C ILE A 107 13.42 -4.99 -16.21
N TYR A 108 12.21 -4.63 -16.63
CA TYR A 108 11.05 -5.51 -16.58
C TYR A 108 11.16 -6.73 -17.50
N LEU A 109 11.67 -6.57 -18.73
CA LEU A 109 11.65 -7.59 -19.78
C LEU A 109 12.91 -8.44 -19.84
N GLU A 110 14.05 -7.89 -19.40
CA GLU A 110 15.37 -8.41 -19.73
C GLU A 110 16.23 -8.76 -18.50
N SER A 111 15.65 -8.69 -17.27
CA SER A 111 16.37 -9.06 -16.04
C SER A 111 16.86 -10.51 -16.10
N LEU A 112 18.12 -10.74 -15.70
CA LEU A 112 18.78 -12.04 -15.84
C LEU A 112 18.48 -12.97 -14.68
N PHE A 113 18.26 -12.43 -13.49
CA PHE A 113 18.12 -13.21 -12.24
C PHE A 113 19.31 -14.17 -12.08
N ASP A 114 20.52 -13.58 -12.12
CA ASP A 114 21.76 -14.32 -12.03
C ASP A 114 21.92 -15.02 -10.68
N GLU A 115 22.43 -16.24 -10.66
CA GLU A 115 22.52 -17.05 -9.43
C GLU A 115 23.46 -16.46 -8.40
N GLU A 116 24.58 -15.84 -8.81
CA GLU A 116 25.49 -15.18 -7.88
C GLU A 116 24.84 -13.93 -7.26
N GLU A 117 24.10 -13.16 -8.06
CA GLU A 117 23.34 -12.00 -7.57
C GLU A 117 22.20 -12.44 -6.64
N ILE A 118 21.51 -13.55 -6.93
CA ILE A 118 20.50 -14.15 -6.03
C ILE A 118 21.14 -14.47 -4.66
N GLN A 119 22.34 -15.07 -4.63
CA GLN A 119 23.02 -15.38 -3.37
C GLN A 119 23.42 -14.11 -2.60
N ARG A 120 23.86 -13.06 -3.29
CA ARG A 120 24.20 -11.78 -2.67
C ARG A 120 22.98 -11.10 -2.10
N GLU A 121 21.92 -11.02 -2.89
CA GLU A 121 20.70 -10.32 -2.54
C GLU A 121 19.90 -11.03 -1.45
N ARG A 122 19.97 -12.36 -1.40
CA ARG A 122 19.40 -13.13 -0.28
C ARG A 122 19.91 -12.62 1.07
N ASN A 123 21.22 -12.37 1.19
CA ASN A 123 21.78 -11.85 2.44
C ASN A 123 21.26 -10.43 2.74
N VAL A 124 21.10 -9.59 1.71
CA VAL A 124 20.57 -8.22 1.87
C VAL A 124 19.14 -8.27 2.38
N VAL A 125 18.29 -9.10 1.75
CA VAL A 125 16.87 -9.24 2.17
C VAL A 125 16.75 -9.86 3.56
N LEU A 126 17.62 -10.82 3.92
CA LEU A 126 17.64 -11.37 5.27
C LEU A 126 18.05 -10.33 6.33
N GLU A 127 18.99 -9.43 6.01
CA GLU A 127 19.31 -8.30 6.90
C GLU A 127 18.16 -7.30 6.99
N GLU A 128 17.43 -7.05 5.91
CA GLU A 128 16.24 -6.22 5.92
C GLU A 128 15.13 -6.81 6.81
N VAL A 129 14.90 -8.12 6.74
CA VAL A 129 13.96 -8.81 7.65
C VAL A 129 14.38 -8.64 9.11
N LYS A 130 15.68 -8.71 9.42
CA LYS A 130 16.16 -8.46 10.81
C LYS A 130 15.90 -7.02 11.23
N MET A 131 16.22 -6.05 10.37
CA MET A 131 15.97 -4.63 10.63
C MET A 131 14.47 -4.36 10.86
N TYR A 132 13.61 -4.96 10.02
CA TYR A 132 12.16 -4.86 10.19
C TYR A 132 11.67 -5.48 11.51
N ASN A 133 12.23 -6.62 11.90
CA ASN A 133 11.92 -7.26 13.19
C ASN A 133 12.37 -6.39 14.39
N ASP A 134 13.34 -5.50 14.23
CA ASP A 134 13.78 -4.55 15.24
C ASP A 134 12.96 -3.25 15.26
N THR A 135 11.89 -3.16 14.42
CA THR A 135 10.99 -2.01 14.30
C THR A 135 9.58 -2.42 14.76
N PRO A 136 9.32 -2.44 16.08
CA PRO A 136 8.11 -3.04 16.65
C PRO A 136 6.81 -2.32 16.26
N ASP A 137 6.85 -1.04 15.93
CA ASP A 137 5.71 -0.26 15.45
C ASP A 137 5.28 -0.62 14.02
N GLU A 138 6.21 -1.08 13.17
CA GLU A 138 5.88 -1.64 11.85
C GLU A 138 5.46 -3.11 11.98
N LEU A 139 6.23 -3.90 12.74
CA LEU A 139 6.00 -5.34 12.91
C LEU A 139 4.62 -5.64 13.53
N VAL A 140 4.12 -4.79 14.43
CA VAL A 140 2.81 -4.99 15.06
C VAL A 140 1.66 -4.87 14.04
N VAL A 141 1.84 -4.12 12.95
CA VAL A 141 0.87 -4.04 11.85
C VAL A 141 0.80 -5.36 11.09
N ASP A 142 1.94 -5.98 10.77
CA ASP A 142 1.99 -7.30 10.14
C ASP A 142 1.39 -8.38 11.06
N SER A 143 1.69 -8.31 12.37
CA SER A 143 1.09 -9.20 13.36
C SER A 143 -0.44 -9.06 13.40
N PHE A 144 -0.94 -7.83 13.37
CA PHE A 144 -2.38 -7.55 13.28
C PHE A 144 -3.00 -8.12 12.02
N MET A 145 -2.38 -7.86 10.86
CA MET A 145 -2.86 -8.37 9.56
C MET A 145 -2.88 -9.90 9.53
N GLY A 146 -1.83 -10.55 10.07
CA GLY A 146 -1.73 -12.00 10.16
C GLY A 146 -2.81 -12.65 11.01
N HIS A 147 -3.34 -11.93 12.01
CA HIS A 147 -4.41 -12.40 12.88
C HIS A 147 -5.79 -12.04 12.35
N LEU A 148 -5.94 -10.85 11.73
CA LEU A 148 -7.20 -10.44 11.12
C LEU A 148 -7.55 -11.27 9.88
N PHE A 149 -6.56 -11.53 9.02
CA PHE A 149 -6.72 -12.33 7.80
C PHE A 149 -5.99 -13.67 7.94
N ALA A 150 -6.20 -14.35 9.07
CA ALA A 150 -5.63 -15.66 9.32
C ALA A 150 -5.95 -16.63 8.17
N ASP A 151 -4.98 -17.46 7.79
CA ASP A 151 -5.10 -18.43 6.70
C ASP A 151 -5.30 -17.82 5.28
N HIS A 152 -5.23 -16.50 5.14
CA HIS A 152 -5.34 -15.82 3.86
C HIS A 152 -4.01 -15.10 3.47
N PRO A 153 -3.62 -15.07 2.19
CA PRO A 153 -2.38 -14.41 1.74
C PRO A 153 -2.26 -12.92 2.13
N LEU A 154 -3.37 -12.18 2.27
CA LEU A 154 -3.34 -10.78 2.75
C LEU A 154 -2.81 -10.62 4.18
N GLY A 155 -2.89 -11.66 5.00
CA GLY A 155 -2.34 -11.66 6.35
C GLY A 155 -0.84 -12.00 6.41
N ARG A 156 -0.20 -12.31 5.28
CA ARG A 156 1.23 -12.64 5.25
C ARG A 156 2.08 -11.40 5.09
N PRO A 157 3.25 -11.33 5.77
CA PRO A 157 4.18 -10.22 5.58
C PRO A 157 4.70 -10.18 4.14
N ILE A 158 4.89 -8.97 3.60
CA ILE A 158 5.42 -8.77 2.24
C ILE A 158 6.85 -9.29 2.11
N LEU A 159 7.67 -9.07 3.12
CA LEU A 159 9.06 -9.55 3.16
C LEU A 159 9.17 -11.08 3.12
N GLY A 160 8.15 -11.78 3.61
CA GLY A 160 8.18 -13.22 3.77
C GLY A 160 9.06 -13.71 4.92
N PRO A 161 8.93 -15.00 5.31
CA PRO A 161 9.73 -15.58 6.38
C PRO A 161 11.15 -15.92 5.89
N PRO A 162 12.19 -15.80 6.74
CA PRO A 162 13.57 -16.20 6.42
C PRO A 162 13.68 -17.58 5.80
N SER A 163 12.90 -18.54 6.30
CA SER A 163 12.90 -19.93 5.83
C SER A 163 12.51 -20.11 4.36
N ASN A 164 11.78 -19.16 3.77
CA ASN A 164 11.48 -19.14 2.34
C ASN A 164 12.60 -18.45 1.57
N ILE A 165 13.01 -17.24 2.03
CA ILE A 165 14.06 -16.42 1.39
C ILE A 165 15.35 -17.22 1.22
N GLU A 166 15.74 -18.02 2.22
CA GLU A 166 16.92 -18.88 2.19
C GLU A 166 16.89 -19.92 1.05
N LYS A 167 15.71 -20.28 0.55
CA LYS A 167 15.52 -21.35 -0.43
C LYS A 167 15.24 -20.87 -1.84
N PHE A 168 14.87 -19.61 -2.05
CA PHE A 168 14.52 -19.12 -3.38
C PHE A 168 15.64 -19.38 -4.39
N THR A 169 15.27 -19.96 -5.50
CA THR A 169 16.16 -20.28 -6.62
C THR A 169 15.78 -19.46 -7.85
N ARG A 170 16.67 -19.45 -8.82
CA ARG A 170 16.39 -18.84 -10.13
C ARG A 170 15.18 -19.47 -10.81
N ASP A 171 15.00 -20.77 -10.65
CA ASP A 171 13.88 -21.49 -11.25
C ASP A 171 12.54 -21.11 -10.58
N ASP A 172 12.52 -20.90 -9.26
CA ASP A 172 11.34 -20.39 -8.55
C ASP A 172 10.96 -19.00 -9.06
N ILE A 173 11.92 -18.08 -9.18
CA ILE A 173 11.72 -16.75 -9.74
C ILE A 173 11.13 -16.84 -11.14
N ARG A 174 11.72 -17.63 -12.02
CA ARG A 174 11.26 -17.78 -13.40
C ARG A 174 9.87 -18.39 -13.50
N ALA A 175 9.59 -19.42 -12.72
CA ALA A 175 8.26 -20.03 -12.65
C ALA A 175 7.19 -19.02 -12.19
N TYR A 176 7.52 -18.23 -11.17
CA TYR A 176 6.64 -17.18 -10.66
C TYR A 176 6.38 -16.10 -11.72
N LEU A 177 7.44 -15.55 -12.34
CA LEU A 177 7.32 -14.57 -13.41
C LEU A 177 6.50 -15.10 -14.59
N GLN A 178 6.74 -16.33 -15.01
CA GLN A 178 6.01 -16.95 -16.09
C GLN A 178 4.52 -17.11 -15.79
N ARG A 179 4.16 -17.40 -14.55
CA ARG A 179 2.76 -17.58 -14.10
C ARG A 179 2.06 -16.23 -13.88
N GLU A 180 2.74 -15.29 -13.22
CA GLU A 180 2.09 -14.09 -12.66
C GLU A 180 2.25 -12.84 -13.54
N PHE A 181 3.37 -12.70 -14.27
CA PHE A 181 3.67 -11.48 -15.03
C PHE A 181 3.10 -11.56 -16.45
N ALA A 182 1.79 -11.53 -16.53
CA ALA A 182 1.08 -11.53 -17.81
C ALA A 182 0.84 -10.10 -18.31
N PRO A 183 0.82 -9.87 -19.65
CA PRO A 183 0.66 -8.53 -20.22
C PRO A 183 -0.67 -7.85 -19.81
N ASP A 184 -1.73 -8.60 -19.63
CA ASP A 184 -3.04 -8.08 -19.19
C ASP A 184 -3.06 -7.65 -17.71
N ARG A 185 -1.99 -7.98 -16.93
CA ARG A 185 -1.75 -7.48 -15.58
C ARG A 185 -0.84 -6.25 -15.54
N LEU A 186 -0.29 -5.83 -16.68
CA LEU A 186 0.59 -4.67 -16.75
C LEU A 186 -0.20 -3.40 -17.05
N VAL A 187 -0.05 -2.41 -16.19
CA VAL A 187 -0.50 -1.03 -16.41
C VAL A 187 0.72 -0.13 -16.50
N VAL A 188 0.86 0.56 -17.61
CA VAL A 188 1.89 1.59 -17.80
C VAL A 188 1.24 2.95 -17.58
N SER A 189 1.65 3.67 -16.57
CA SER A 189 1.12 5.00 -16.26
C SER A 189 2.20 6.07 -16.46
N ILE A 190 1.83 7.20 -17.07
CA ILE A 190 2.73 8.33 -17.27
C ILE A 190 1.99 9.63 -16.96
N ALA A 191 2.57 10.47 -16.11
CA ALA A 191 2.10 11.81 -15.83
C ALA A 191 3.25 12.82 -15.92
N GLY A 192 3.03 13.96 -16.57
CA GLY A 192 4.03 15.01 -16.68
C GLY A 192 4.10 15.67 -18.05
N ASN A 193 5.22 16.32 -18.33
CA ASN A 193 5.43 16.99 -19.60
C ASN A 193 6.04 16.03 -20.64
N PHE A 194 5.30 15.75 -21.70
CA PHE A 194 5.78 14.91 -22.82
C PHE A 194 4.99 15.16 -24.10
N ASP A 195 5.57 14.78 -25.25
CA ASP A 195 4.86 14.77 -26.53
C ASP A 195 4.25 13.39 -26.78
N LEU A 196 2.92 13.33 -26.75
CA LEU A 196 2.15 12.11 -26.97
C LEU A 196 2.50 11.40 -28.29
N ARG A 197 2.81 12.20 -29.36
CA ARG A 197 3.16 11.65 -30.66
C ARG A 197 4.50 10.90 -30.68
N ARG A 198 5.36 11.12 -29.67
CA ARG A 198 6.63 10.40 -29.49
C ARG A 198 6.49 9.27 -28.48
N VAL A 199 5.81 9.51 -27.38
CA VAL A 199 5.68 8.53 -26.27
C VAL A 199 4.79 7.36 -26.65
N GLU A 200 3.63 7.57 -27.28
CA GLU A 200 2.74 6.46 -27.66
C GLU A 200 3.38 5.45 -28.61
N PRO A 201 4.02 5.83 -29.71
CA PRO A 201 4.71 4.86 -30.57
C PRO A 201 5.85 4.11 -29.85
N GLN A 202 6.57 4.77 -28.92
CA GLN A 202 7.60 4.11 -28.11
C GLN A 202 6.98 3.05 -27.22
N LEU A 203 5.91 3.36 -26.48
CA LEU A 203 5.21 2.42 -25.62
C LEU A 203 4.67 1.22 -26.40
N ARG A 204 4.07 1.44 -27.55
CA ARG A 204 3.60 0.35 -28.43
C ARG A 204 4.76 -0.54 -28.87
N ARG A 205 5.84 0.05 -29.36
CA ARG A 205 7.05 -0.69 -29.79
C ARG A 205 7.60 -1.59 -28.70
N VAL A 206 7.57 -1.12 -27.44
CA VAL A 206 8.16 -1.80 -26.30
C VAL A 206 7.23 -2.88 -25.74
N PHE A 207 5.95 -2.56 -25.53
CA PHE A 207 5.05 -3.41 -24.77
C PHE A 207 4.11 -4.28 -25.63
N GLU A 208 3.84 -3.93 -26.89
CA GLU A 208 2.98 -4.74 -27.76
C GLU A 208 3.57 -6.11 -28.16
N PRO A 209 4.92 -6.30 -28.24
CA PRO A 209 5.51 -7.60 -28.50
C PRO A 209 5.42 -8.61 -27.36
N ILE A 210 5.06 -8.19 -26.15
CA ILE A 210 4.94 -9.10 -24.99
C ILE A 210 3.83 -10.13 -25.28
N LYS A 211 4.20 -11.41 -25.23
CA LYS A 211 3.25 -12.48 -25.53
C LYS A 211 2.44 -12.85 -24.29
N PRO A 212 1.14 -13.10 -24.43
CA PRO A 212 0.36 -13.73 -23.36
C PRO A 212 1.00 -15.06 -22.94
N ASN A 213 1.07 -15.31 -21.65
CA ASN A 213 1.70 -16.52 -21.13
C ASN A 213 0.80 -17.76 -21.14
N GLY A 214 -0.52 -17.58 -21.34
CA GLY A 214 -1.51 -18.67 -21.42
C GLY A 214 -1.74 -19.47 -20.13
N TRP A 215 -1.19 -19.03 -19.00
CA TRP A 215 -1.40 -19.67 -17.71
C TRP A 215 -2.74 -19.30 -17.09
N GLU A 216 -3.47 -20.31 -16.59
CA GLU A 216 -4.64 -20.08 -15.75
C GLU A 216 -4.18 -19.53 -14.39
N ARG A 217 -4.84 -18.45 -13.96
CA ARG A 217 -4.59 -17.81 -12.68
C ARG A 217 -5.26 -18.61 -11.57
N ASN A 218 -4.57 -18.72 -10.44
CA ASN A 218 -5.26 -19.17 -9.24
C ASN A 218 -6.36 -18.17 -8.88
N PRO A 219 -7.58 -18.64 -8.58
CA PRO A 219 -8.64 -17.75 -8.16
C PRO A 219 -8.22 -17.03 -6.86
N ILE A 220 -8.34 -15.71 -6.86
CA ILE A 220 -8.14 -14.93 -5.63
C ILE A 220 -9.36 -15.21 -4.73
N THR A 221 -9.10 -15.79 -3.56
CA THR A 221 -10.14 -16.02 -2.55
C THR A 221 -10.44 -14.74 -1.81
N HIS A 222 -11.69 -14.57 -1.35
CA HIS A 222 -12.05 -13.47 -0.47
C HIS A 222 -11.55 -13.75 0.96
N PRO A 223 -10.88 -12.82 1.62
CA PRO A 223 -10.48 -13.01 3.00
C PRO A 223 -11.70 -12.97 3.91
N THR A 224 -11.68 -13.79 4.92
CA THR A 224 -12.64 -13.73 6.04
C THR A 224 -11.91 -13.19 7.25
N ALA A 225 -12.44 -12.14 7.87
CA ALA A 225 -11.87 -11.58 9.08
C ALA A 225 -11.96 -12.59 10.23
N SER A 226 -10.86 -12.77 10.95
CA SER A 226 -10.74 -13.54 12.19
C SER A 226 -10.47 -12.57 13.32
N TYR A 227 -11.09 -12.79 14.47
CA TYR A 227 -10.97 -11.89 15.61
C TYR A 227 -10.29 -12.59 16.77
N SER A 228 -9.13 -12.11 17.13
CA SER A 228 -8.26 -12.71 18.15
C SER A 228 -7.44 -11.67 18.87
N SER A 229 -6.86 -12.05 19.98
CA SER A 229 -5.86 -11.25 20.70
C SER A 229 -4.51 -11.96 20.64
N TYR A 230 -3.50 -11.25 20.16
CA TYR A 230 -2.14 -11.73 20.06
C TYR A 230 -1.19 -10.80 20.82
N ASN A 231 -0.27 -11.40 21.57
CA ASN A 231 0.71 -10.65 22.33
C ASN A 231 2.09 -11.32 22.15
N GLU A 232 3.06 -10.54 21.69
CA GLU A 232 4.45 -10.96 21.60
C GLU A 232 5.25 -10.34 22.75
N ASP A 233 5.86 -11.20 23.59
CA ASP A 233 6.69 -10.75 24.69
C ASP A 233 8.06 -10.35 24.20
N ARG A 234 8.36 -9.05 24.28
CA ARG A 234 9.69 -8.48 24.02
C ARG A 234 10.09 -7.52 25.12
N ASN A 235 11.37 -7.50 25.43
CA ASN A 235 11.93 -6.55 26.39
C ASN A 235 12.09 -5.17 25.74
N LEU A 236 11.01 -4.39 25.72
CA LEU A 236 10.92 -3.05 25.14
C LEU A 236 10.49 -2.05 26.23
N GLU A 237 10.86 -0.78 26.06
CA GLU A 237 10.41 0.31 26.93
C GLU A 237 8.92 0.63 26.74
N GLN A 238 8.35 0.33 25.57
CA GLN A 238 6.95 0.58 25.22
C GLN A 238 6.27 -0.72 24.76
N VAL A 239 4.94 -0.72 24.85
CA VAL A 239 4.08 -1.68 24.18
C VAL A 239 3.56 -1.01 22.92
N HIS A 240 3.90 -1.57 21.77
CA HIS A 240 3.33 -1.19 20.48
C HIS A 240 2.12 -2.06 20.22
N PHE A 241 1.02 -1.46 19.77
CA PHE A 241 -0.22 -2.19 19.55
C PHE A 241 -0.93 -1.76 18.27
N CYS A 242 -1.68 -2.70 17.71
CA CYS A 242 -2.72 -2.49 16.72
C CYS A 242 -4.01 -3.12 17.21
N MET A 243 -5.13 -2.44 17.03
CA MET A 243 -6.45 -3.01 17.21
C MET A 243 -7.39 -2.54 16.11
N GLY A 244 -8.25 -3.45 15.66
CA GLY A 244 -9.11 -3.10 14.53
C GLY A 244 -10.06 -4.21 14.11
N THR A 245 -10.75 -3.95 13.04
CA THR A 245 -11.78 -4.84 12.47
C THR A 245 -11.74 -4.77 10.93
N ASP A 246 -12.57 -5.58 10.28
CA ASP A 246 -12.77 -5.46 8.84
C ASP A 246 -13.35 -4.09 8.46
N GLY A 247 -13.01 -3.62 7.27
CA GLY A 247 -13.37 -2.31 6.72
C GLY A 247 -13.86 -2.37 5.27
N PRO A 248 -14.19 -1.23 4.68
CA PRO A 248 -14.65 -1.19 3.30
C PRO A 248 -13.54 -1.57 2.31
N LYS A 249 -13.91 -2.31 1.26
CA LYS A 249 -13.01 -2.56 0.14
C LYS A 249 -12.76 -1.26 -0.66
N ARG A 250 -11.66 -1.23 -1.43
CA ARG A 250 -11.22 -0.05 -2.19
C ARG A 250 -12.26 0.50 -3.17
N THR A 251 -13.10 -0.36 -3.74
CA THR A 251 -14.16 0.04 -4.67
C THR A 251 -15.50 0.32 -3.99
N SER A 252 -15.58 0.31 -2.65
CA SER A 252 -16.81 0.59 -1.92
C SER A 252 -17.29 2.02 -2.15
N ALA A 253 -18.60 2.22 -2.25
CA ALA A 253 -19.22 3.55 -2.23
C ALA A 253 -18.99 4.27 -0.89
N ASP A 254 -18.77 3.53 0.19
CA ASP A 254 -18.58 4.05 1.54
C ASP A 254 -17.18 4.64 1.76
N ARG A 255 -16.20 4.34 0.88
CA ARG A 255 -14.77 4.68 1.09
C ARG A 255 -14.50 6.14 1.47
N ILE A 256 -15.23 7.09 0.86
CA ILE A 256 -15.01 8.53 1.11
C ILE A 256 -15.59 8.93 2.46
N ALA A 257 -16.82 8.53 2.77
CA ALA A 257 -17.43 8.82 4.07
C ALA A 257 -16.69 8.10 5.21
N PHE A 258 -16.19 6.88 4.96
CA PHE A 258 -15.35 6.13 5.89
C PHE A 258 -14.02 6.85 6.15
N GLY A 259 -13.34 7.35 5.11
CA GLY A 259 -12.12 8.14 5.26
C GLY A 259 -12.32 9.44 6.04
N VAL A 260 -13.49 10.10 5.90
CA VAL A 260 -13.83 11.26 6.73
C VAL A 260 -14.02 10.84 8.19
N MET A 261 -14.71 9.74 8.46
CA MET A 261 -14.87 9.16 9.80
C MET A 261 -13.51 8.84 10.44
N ASP A 262 -12.63 8.16 9.71
CA ASP A 262 -11.29 7.81 10.18
C ASP A 262 -10.45 9.06 10.49
N THR A 263 -10.49 10.07 9.62
CA THR A 263 -9.80 11.35 9.83
C THR A 263 -10.26 12.05 11.13
N ILE A 264 -11.56 12.06 11.42
CA ILE A 264 -12.10 12.61 12.67
C ILE A 264 -11.61 11.81 13.87
N LEU A 265 -11.55 10.47 13.76
CA LEU A 265 -11.22 9.60 14.88
C LEU A 265 -9.73 9.62 15.20
N GLY A 266 -8.84 9.40 14.20
CA GLY A 266 -7.42 9.21 14.44
C GLY A 266 -6.49 9.73 13.34
N GLY A 267 -7.01 10.42 12.29
CA GLY A 267 -6.24 10.79 11.11
C GLY A 267 -5.31 12.01 11.24
N GLY A 268 -5.12 12.57 12.45
CA GLY A 268 -4.22 13.71 12.61
C GLY A 268 -4.19 14.28 14.02
N THR A 269 -3.43 15.36 14.21
CA THR A 269 -3.22 15.97 15.53
C THR A 269 -4.50 16.56 16.16
N SER A 270 -5.49 16.92 15.38
CA SER A 270 -6.80 17.38 15.85
C SER A 270 -7.82 16.26 16.06
N SER A 271 -7.47 15.03 15.73
CA SER A 271 -8.36 13.88 15.86
C SER A 271 -8.70 13.53 17.31
N ARG A 272 -9.84 12.88 17.51
CA ARG A 272 -10.36 12.59 18.86
C ARG A 272 -9.40 11.75 19.69
N ILE A 273 -8.86 10.66 19.12
CA ILE A 273 -7.91 9.77 19.82
C ILE A 273 -6.63 10.52 20.16
N PHE A 274 -6.07 11.29 19.22
CA PHE A 274 -4.84 12.04 19.47
C PHE A 274 -5.02 13.08 20.58
N GLN A 275 -6.11 13.85 20.54
CA GLN A 275 -6.43 14.84 21.56
C GLN A 275 -6.65 14.19 22.93
N GLU A 276 -7.36 13.08 23.00
CA GLU A 276 -7.72 12.44 24.26
C GLU A 276 -6.55 11.72 24.92
N VAL A 277 -5.76 11.00 24.13
CA VAL A 277 -4.67 10.14 24.64
C VAL A 277 -3.37 10.93 24.79
N ARG A 278 -3.00 11.73 23.77
CA ARG A 278 -1.70 12.42 23.76
C ARG A 278 -1.79 13.81 24.37
N GLU A 279 -2.66 14.69 23.84
CA GLU A 279 -2.64 16.09 24.24
C GLU A 279 -3.15 16.30 25.67
N LYS A 280 -4.27 15.67 26.03
CA LYS A 280 -4.86 15.86 27.36
C LYS A 280 -4.18 15.05 28.46
N ARG A 281 -3.67 13.85 28.14
CA ARG A 281 -3.17 12.90 29.15
C ARG A 281 -1.69 12.57 29.03
N GLY A 282 -1.06 12.78 27.87
CA GLY A 282 0.35 12.48 27.65
C GLY A 282 0.71 10.99 27.75
N LEU A 283 -0.25 10.08 27.44
CA LEU A 283 -0.09 8.65 27.62
C LEU A 283 0.64 7.96 26.48
N ALA A 284 0.63 8.57 25.27
CA ALA A 284 1.28 8.03 24.09
C ALA A 284 1.95 9.16 23.30
N TYR A 285 3.13 8.88 22.73
CA TYR A 285 3.78 9.81 21.81
C TYR A 285 3.21 9.71 20.40
N SER A 286 2.97 8.48 19.94
CA SER A 286 2.37 8.18 18.63
C SER A 286 1.09 7.38 18.86
N ILE A 287 -0.02 7.88 18.32
CA ILE A 287 -1.33 7.26 18.38
C ILE A 287 -2.18 7.79 17.24
N GLY A 288 -2.95 6.91 16.58
CA GLY A 288 -3.82 7.30 15.50
C GLY A 288 -4.61 6.13 14.92
N SER A 289 -5.33 6.40 13.84
CA SER A 289 -6.03 5.37 13.07
C SER A 289 -5.79 5.54 11.57
N PHE A 290 -5.97 4.46 10.85
CA PHE A 290 -5.92 4.42 9.39
C PHE A 290 -6.74 3.25 8.85
N ASP A 291 -7.12 3.33 7.57
CA ASP A 291 -7.70 2.21 6.85
C ASP A 291 -6.73 1.64 5.82
N MET A 292 -6.77 0.33 5.64
CA MET A 292 -6.18 -0.35 4.50
C MET A 292 -7.28 -0.98 3.67
N SER A 293 -7.34 -0.63 2.38
CA SER A 293 -8.36 -1.12 1.48
C SER A 293 -7.75 -1.87 0.30
N PHE A 294 -8.27 -3.08 0.05
CA PHE A 294 -7.85 -4.00 -0.99
C PHE A 294 -8.96 -4.13 -2.05
N LYS A 295 -8.69 -4.85 -3.12
CA LYS A 295 -9.62 -5.05 -4.23
C LYS A 295 -11.00 -5.56 -3.79
N ASP A 296 -11.05 -6.44 -2.80
CA ASP A 296 -12.26 -7.14 -2.35
C ASP A 296 -12.52 -7.06 -0.83
N SER A 297 -11.60 -6.51 -0.07
CA SER A 297 -11.67 -6.39 1.39
C SER A 297 -11.03 -5.10 1.89
N GLY A 298 -11.05 -4.90 3.19
CA GLY A 298 -10.34 -3.82 3.85
C GLY A 298 -10.31 -4.05 5.36
N CYS A 299 -9.56 -3.22 6.05
CA CYS A 299 -9.56 -3.17 7.51
C CYS A 299 -9.43 -1.73 8.02
N PHE A 300 -9.90 -1.54 9.22
CA PHE A 300 -9.73 -0.34 10.01
C PHE A 300 -8.82 -0.66 11.20
N VAL A 301 -7.83 0.19 11.44
CA VAL A 301 -6.78 -0.04 12.43
C VAL A 301 -6.58 1.20 13.28
N ILE A 302 -6.55 1.01 14.60
CA ILE A 302 -6.01 1.97 15.57
C ILE A 302 -4.66 1.44 16.01
N THR A 303 -3.62 2.27 15.95
CA THR A 303 -2.25 1.90 16.29
C THR A 303 -1.61 2.93 17.21
N GLY A 304 -0.67 2.49 18.04
CA GLY A 304 0.10 3.39 18.88
C GLY A 304 1.11 2.69 19.76
N GLY A 305 1.88 3.51 20.50
CA GLY A 305 2.86 3.04 21.48
C GLY A 305 2.64 3.71 22.83
N ALA A 306 2.60 2.92 23.89
CA ALA A 306 2.40 3.43 25.27
C ALA A 306 3.31 2.69 26.25
N SER A 307 3.50 3.28 27.46
CA SER A 307 4.22 2.57 28.52
C SER A 307 3.47 1.32 28.96
N PRO A 308 4.17 0.29 29.47
CA PRO A 308 3.53 -0.91 29.99
C PRO A 308 2.48 -0.66 31.07
N SER A 309 2.63 0.41 31.83
CA SER A 309 1.68 0.80 32.90
C SER A 309 0.43 1.50 32.36
N SER A 310 0.49 2.09 31.16
CA SER A 310 -0.58 2.94 30.59
C SER A 310 -1.35 2.27 29.45
N ILE A 311 -0.87 1.16 28.89
CA ILE A 311 -1.46 0.55 27.69
C ILE A 311 -2.93 0.19 27.86
N GLN A 312 -3.33 -0.27 29.07
CA GLN A 312 -4.72 -0.61 29.36
C GLN A 312 -5.64 0.62 29.29
N GLU A 313 -5.19 1.75 29.87
CA GLU A 313 -5.92 3.00 29.82
C GLU A 313 -6.02 3.53 28.39
N VAL A 314 -4.90 3.50 27.65
CA VAL A 314 -4.85 3.94 26.24
C VAL A 314 -5.85 3.17 25.38
N VAL A 315 -5.85 1.84 25.45
CA VAL A 315 -6.80 1.02 24.69
C VAL A 315 -8.24 1.32 25.11
N GLY A 316 -8.51 1.47 26.42
CA GLY A 316 -9.82 1.85 26.93
C GLY A 316 -10.31 3.17 26.35
N LEU A 317 -9.45 4.20 26.33
CA LEU A 317 -9.76 5.52 25.78
C LEU A 317 -10.03 5.44 24.26
N CYS A 318 -9.25 4.66 23.51
CA CYS A 318 -9.50 4.46 22.09
C CYS A 318 -10.87 3.80 21.84
N LEU A 319 -11.23 2.78 22.60
CA LEU A 319 -12.56 2.12 22.51
C LEU A 319 -13.70 3.08 22.87
N ASP A 320 -13.51 3.96 23.84
CA ASP A 320 -14.48 4.96 24.23
C ASP A 320 -14.67 6.01 23.13
N GLU A 321 -13.58 6.49 22.50
CA GLU A 321 -13.69 7.43 21.37
C GLU A 321 -14.37 6.81 20.14
N VAL A 322 -14.11 5.53 19.84
CA VAL A 322 -14.87 4.80 18.80
C VAL A 322 -16.36 4.77 19.16
N ARG A 323 -16.70 4.43 20.43
CA ARG A 323 -18.09 4.36 20.88
C ARG A 323 -18.79 5.72 20.77
N ARG A 324 -18.08 6.82 21.06
CA ARG A 324 -18.60 8.18 20.94
C ARG A 324 -18.96 8.59 19.53
N LEU A 325 -18.33 8.02 18.50
CA LEU A 325 -18.68 8.31 17.09
C LEU A 325 -20.13 7.94 16.74
N TYR A 326 -20.71 6.93 17.39
CA TYR A 326 -22.06 6.47 17.10
C TYR A 326 -23.05 6.70 18.25
N THR A 327 -22.60 7.11 19.44
CA THR A 327 -23.47 7.44 20.58
C THR A 327 -23.63 8.94 20.79
N GLU A 328 -22.67 9.73 20.36
CA GLU A 328 -22.67 11.19 20.46
C GLU A 328 -22.72 11.83 19.07
N ASP A 329 -23.16 13.08 18.99
CA ASP A 329 -23.17 13.78 17.71
C ASP A 329 -21.74 14.21 17.31
N VAL A 330 -21.37 13.88 16.06
CA VAL A 330 -20.23 14.49 15.37
C VAL A 330 -20.63 15.92 14.99
N THR A 331 -19.80 16.91 15.27
CA THR A 331 -20.11 18.29 14.96
C THR A 331 -19.90 18.60 13.46
N GLU A 332 -20.53 19.64 12.94
CA GLU A 332 -20.28 20.08 11.56
C GLU A 332 -18.84 20.58 11.39
N GLU A 333 -18.24 21.13 12.44
CA GLU A 333 -16.85 21.57 12.45
C GLU A 333 -15.89 20.39 12.32
N ASP A 334 -16.14 19.26 13.00
CA ASP A 334 -15.35 18.02 12.85
C ASP A 334 -15.35 17.53 11.40
N VAL A 335 -16.55 17.48 10.78
CA VAL A 335 -16.72 17.01 9.41
C VAL A 335 -16.04 17.96 8.42
N GLU A 336 -16.23 19.28 8.60
CA GLU A 336 -15.60 20.28 7.73
C GLU A 336 -14.08 20.25 7.85
N SER A 337 -13.53 20.14 9.07
CA SER A 337 -12.08 20.01 9.30
C SER A 337 -11.50 18.79 8.60
N ALA A 338 -12.12 17.62 8.73
CA ALA A 338 -11.70 16.40 8.08
C ALA A 338 -11.80 16.49 6.55
N ARG A 339 -12.89 17.05 6.01
CA ARG A 339 -13.05 17.31 4.57
C ARG A 339 -11.93 18.21 4.04
N GLN A 340 -11.59 19.29 4.73
CA GLN A 340 -10.53 20.22 4.32
C GLN A 340 -9.15 19.56 4.39
N GLN A 341 -8.89 18.74 5.39
CA GLN A 341 -7.63 17.98 5.52
C GLN A 341 -7.45 17.00 4.34
N ILE A 342 -8.46 16.18 4.05
CA ILE A 342 -8.43 15.23 2.94
C ILE A 342 -8.33 15.96 1.59
N LYS A 343 -9.14 17.00 1.38
CA LYS A 343 -9.13 17.82 0.18
C LYS A 343 -7.75 18.42 -0.07
N SER A 344 -7.12 18.98 0.97
CA SER A 344 -5.79 19.56 0.87
C SER A 344 -4.75 18.52 0.49
N ALA A 345 -4.77 17.33 1.11
CA ALA A 345 -3.88 16.23 0.78
C ALA A 345 -4.03 15.79 -0.69
N VAL A 346 -5.28 15.66 -1.17
CA VAL A 346 -5.55 15.31 -2.58
C VAL A 346 -5.03 16.39 -3.52
N LEU A 347 -5.37 17.66 -3.30
CA LEU A 347 -5.01 18.76 -4.20
C LEU A 347 -3.49 19.00 -4.23
N LEU A 348 -2.82 19.02 -3.07
CA LEU A 348 -1.36 19.16 -3.01
C LEU A 348 -0.64 17.96 -3.64
N GLY A 349 -1.19 16.75 -3.47
CA GLY A 349 -0.69 15.56 -4.15
C GLY A 349 -0.74 15.70 -5.69
N MET A 350 -1.71 16.43 -6.24
CA MET A 350 -1.83 16.65 -7.69
C MET A 350 -0.78 17.63 -8.26
N GLU A 351 0.01 18.29 -7.44
CA GLU A 351 1.15 19.09 -7.90
C GLU A 351 2.37 18.22 -8.26
N ASN A 352 2.40 16.98 -7.80
CA ASN A 352 3.49 16.03 -8.00
C ASN A 352 3.19 15.05 -9.13
N SER A 353 4.04 15.01 -10.17
CA SER A 353 3.88 14.09 -11.30
C SER A 353 3.91 12.60 -10.89
N ALA A 354 4.67 12.22 -9.84
CA ALA A 354 4.69 10.84 -9.36
C ALA A 354 3.35 10.45 -8.70
N SER A 355 2.78 11.33 -7.86
CA SER A 355 1.46 11.09 -7.26
C SER A 355 0.35 11.00 -8.32
N ARG A 356 0.40 11.82 -9.36
CA ARG A 356 -0.52 11.72 -10.51
C ARG A 356 -0.36 10.40 -11.26
N MET A 357 0.89 10.00 -11.54
CA MET A 357 1.21 8.73 -12.19
C MET A 357 0.66 7.55 -11.40
N SER A 358 0.88 7.53 -10.08
CA SER A 358 0.35 6.47 -9.19
C SER A 358 -1.18 6.47 -9.19
N ARG A 359 -1.81 7.65 -9.08
CA ARG A 359 -3.26 7.78 -9.12
C ARG A 359 -3.86 7.23 -10.43
N LEU A 360 -3.25 7.51 -11.59
CA LEU A 360 -3.71 6.97 -12.88
C LEU A 360 -3.73 5.45 -12.87
N ALA A 361 -2.64 4.83 -12.41
CA ALA A 361 -2.52 3.37 -12.34
C ALA A 361 -3.52 2.76 -11.35
N GLU A 362 -3.62 3.31 -10.14
CA GLU A 362 -4.56 2.83 -9.12
C GLU A 362 -6.02 2.89 -9.61
N TYR A 363 -6.42 3.99 -10.24
CA TYR A 363 -7.77 4.08 -10.79
C TYR A 363 -8.01 3.08 -11.92
N GLU A 364 -7.02 2.88 -12.78
CA GLU A 364 -7.11 1.86 -13.83
C GLU A 364 -7.19 0.44 -13.26
N ILE A 365 -6.36 0.11 -12.26
CA ILE A 365 -6.29 -1.22 -11.65
C ILE A 365 -7.58 -1.57 -10.89
N TYR A 366 -8.05 -0.64 -10.04
CA TYR A 366 -9.14 -0.94 -9.13
C TYR A 366 -10.53 -0.60 -9.70
N PHE A 367 -10.65 0.43 -10.52
CA PHE A 367 -11.94 0.90 -11.03
C PHE A 367 -12.10 0.72 -12.56
N GLY A 368 -11.01 0.46 -13.31
CA GLY A 368 -11.03 0.33 -14.77
C GLY A 368 -11.24 1.65 -15.51
N GLU A 369 -11.42 2.75 -14.80
CA GLU A 369 -11.61 4.08 -15.35
C GLU A 369 -10.99 5.17 -14.45
N TYR A 370 -10.54 6.25 -15.06
CA TYR A 370 -10.03 7.39 -14.32
C TYR A 370 -11.18 8.26 -13.77
N MET A 371 -11.10 8.59 -12.50
CA MET A 371 -12.03 9.51 -11.87
C MET A 371 -11.39 10.91 -11.73
N PRO A 372 -11.94 11.94 -12.37
CA PRO A 372 -11.44 13.32 -12.21
C PRO A 372 -11.39 13.77 -10.76
N VAL A 373 -10.37 14.55 -10.41
CA VAL A 373 -10.20 15.06 -9.04
C VAL A 373 -11.40 15.86 -8.58
N ASP A 374 -11.97 16.70 -9.46
CA ASP A 374 -13.15 17.49 -9.13
C ASP A 374 -14.35 16.64 -8.70
N LYS A 375 -14.51 15.44 -9.29
CA LYS A 375 -15.56 14.49 -8.90
C LYS A 375 -15.32 13.95 -7.50
N VAL A 376 -14.06 13.57 -7.18
CA VAL A 376 -13.69 13.11 -5.83
C VAL A 376 -13.92 14.21 -4.79
N ILE A 377 -13.53 15.44 -5.11
CA ILE A 377 -13.77 16.60 -4.24
C ILE A 377 -15.28 16.87 -4.05
N ALA A 378 -16.07 16.73 -5.11
CA ALA A 378 -17.52 16.87 -5.00
C ALA A 378 -18.14 15.79 -4.10
N GLU A 379 -17.73 14.51 -4.24
CA GLU A 379 -18.16 13.42 -3.37
C GLU A 379 -17.72 13.65 -1.92
N LEU A 380 -16.50 14.14 -1.70
CA LEU A 380 -15.97 14.47 -0.37
C LEU A 380 -16.78 15.61 0.29
N ASN A 381 -17.05 16.68 -0.45
CA ASN A 381 -17.81 17.82 0.05
C ASN A 381 -19.28 17.48 0.36
N ALA A 382 -19.81 16.41 -0.24
CA ALA A 382 -21.17 15.94 0.01
C ALA A 382 -21.31 15.11 1.29
N VAL A 383 -20.20 14.66 1.90
CA VAL A 383 -20.24 13.85 3.13
C VAL A 383 -20.82 14.68 4.29
N THR A 384 -21.83 14.17 4.95
CA THR A 384 -22.52 14.80 6.08
C THR A 384 -22.17 14.13 7.41
N ARG A 385 -22.56 14.77 8.52
CA ARG A 385 -22.47 14.17 9.86
C ARG A 385 -23.21 12.83 9.95
N ASN A 386 -24.35 12.75 9.28
CA ASN A 386 -25.16 11.53 9.26
C ASN A 386 -24.42 10.38 8.52
N ASP A 387 -23.70 10.70 7.44
CA ASP A 387 -22.90 9.71 6.72
C ASP A 387 -21.76 9.18 7.60
N VAL A 388 -21.05 10.06 8.31
CA VAL A 388 -20.01 9.69 9.29
C VAL A 388 -20.58 8.76 10.37
N ARG A 389 -21.73 9.12 10.96
CA ARG A 389 -22.39 8.27 11.93
C ARG A 389 -22.79 6.91 11.37
N GLN A 390 -23.35 6.87 10.15
CA GLN A 390 -23.68 5.63 9.47
C GLN A 390 -22.46 4.75 9.24
N MET A 391 -21.28 5.31 8.91
CA MET A 391 -20.04 4.55 8.78
C MET A 391 -19.63 3.94 10.13
N ALA A 392 -19.67 4.71 11.21
CA ALA A 392 -19.37 4.21 12.55
C ALA A 392 -20.36 3.11 13.00
N GLU A 393 -21.66 3.28 12.74
CA GLU A 393 -22.66 2.26 13.06
C GLU A 393 -22.49 0.98 12.23
N LYS A 394 -22.16 1.11 10.94
CA LYS A 394 -22.02 -0.01 10.01
C LYS A 394 -20.76 -0.83 10.24
N TYR A 395 -19.62 -0.16 10.45
CA TYR A 395 -18.30 -0.78 10.44
C TYR A 395 -17.69 -0.96 11.83
N LEU A 396 -18.15 -0.20 12.84
CA LEU A 396 -17.54 -0.23 14.16
C LEU A 396 -18.50 -0.75 15.25
N LYS A 397 -19.74 -0.27 15.30
CA LYS A 397 -20.66 -0.57 16.38
C LYS A 397 -20.87 -2.06 16.63
N GLY A 398 -20.43 -2.53 17.80
CA GLY A 398 -20.56 -3.92 18.20
C GLY A 398 -19.72 -4.91 17.40
N ARG A 399 -18.77 -4.41 16.58
CA ARG A 399 -17.85 -5.27 15.82
C ARG A 399 -16.81 -5.87 16.75
N PRO A 400 -16.51 -7.17 16.60
CA PRO A 400 -15.40 -7.78 17.29
C PRO A 400 -14.08 -7.18 16.77
N VAL A 401 -13.07 -7.18 17.62
CA VAL A 401 -11.78 -6.55 17.36
C VAL A 401 -10.67 -7.58 17.40
N THR A 402 -9.79 -7.55 16.40
CA THR A 402 -8.48 -8.18 16.48
C THR A 402 -7.54 -7.20 17.19
N TYR A 403 -6.78 -7.72 18.15
CA TYR A 403 -5.77 -6.98 18.89
C TYR A 403 -4.41 -7.68 18.73
N ALA A 404 -3.40 -6.92 18.36
CA ALA A 404 -2.01 -7.39 18.35
C ALA A 404 -1.13 -6.41 19.12
N SER A 405 -0.19 -6.93 19.91
CA SER A 405 0.80 -6.08 20.58
C SER A 405 2.16 -6.74 20.71
N ILE A 406 3.19 -5.92 20.80
CA ILE A 406 4.59 -6.31 20.99
C ILE A 406 5.14 -5.48 22.16
N GLY A 407 5.63 -6.15 23.20
CA GLY A 407 6.18 -5.49 24.38
C GLY A 407 6.21 -6.39 25.60
N PRO A 408 6.54 -5.86 26.81
CA PRO A 408 6.71 -6.68 28.01
C PRO A 408 5.46 -7.46 28.42
N ALA A 409 5.58 -8.74 28.71
CA ALA A 409 4.49 -9.67 29.06
C ALA A 409 3.60 -9.20 30.22
N SER A 410 4.14 -8.41 31.16
CA SER A 410 3.38 -7.86 32.28
C SER A 410 2.25 -6.91 31.88
N SER A 411 2.29 -6.41 30.63
CA SER A 411 1.34 -5.46 30.07
C SER A 411 0.07 -6.11 29.52
N PHE A 412 0.02 -7.44 29.38
CA PHE A 412 -1.01 -8.17 28.62
C PHE A 412 -2.20 -8.67 29.43
N ARG A 413 -2.24 -8.43 30.73
CA ARG A 413 -3.31 -8.93 31.61
C ARG A 413 -4.74 -8.49 31.27
N PRO A 414 -4.97 -7.30 30.70
CA PRO A 414 -6.32 -6.75 30.60
C PRO A 414 -7.17 -7.28 29.45
N PHE A 415 -6.55 -7.88 28.42
CA PHE A 415 -7.26 -8.22 27.18
C PHE A 415 -7.54 -9.72 27.04
N ALA A 416 -7.62 -10.43 28.15
CA ALA A 416 -7.96 -11.86 28.20
C ALA A 416 -9.43 -12.18 27.83
N GLY A 417 -10.12 -11.27 27.13
CA GLY A 417 -11.48 -11.42 26.62
C GLY A 417 -11.62 -10.89 25.21
N SER A 418 -12.74 -11.14 24.56
CA SER A 418 -13.05 -10.55 23.25
C SER A 418 -13.27 -9.05 23.39
N LEU A 419 -12.42 -8.25 22.72
CA LEU A 419 -12.65 -6.81 22.55
C LEU A 419 -13.73 -6.59 21.49
N SER A 420 -14.53 -5.54 21.68
CA SER A 420 -15.49 -5.05 20.67
C SER A 420 -15.55 -3.54 20.69
N PHE A 421 -15.73 -2.97 19.50
CA PHE A 421 -16.00 -1.54 19.32
C PHE A 421 -17.40 -1.15 19.77
#